data_e88fe4761260f9b0bd8dbd16f6a07bd5
#
_entry.id   e88fe4761260f9b0bd8dbd16f6a07bd5
#
_cell.length_a   1.000
_cell.length_b   1.000
_cell.length_c   1.000
_cell.angle_alpha   90.00
_cell.angle_beta   90.00
_cell.angle_gamma   90.00
#
_symmetry.space_group_name_H-M   'P 1'
#
loop_
_entity.id
_entity.type
_entity.pdbx_description
1 polymer ?
#
loop_
_entity_poly.entity_id
_entity_poly.type
_entity_poly.pdbx_seq_one_letter_code
_entity_poly.pdbx_strand_id
1 'polypeptide(L)'
;MIFYFSGTGNTKWAAARLAAATHEDLIPIAPYMRADDSSHNIAEPFILKENERLGFVFPVHGWRVPRLVREFIRKMKILRETSDATTEGKETEADGFRKHPFAYCVCTAGDSIGLTIENLNDTIAQNASLQALGITEVSASYSLIMPESYVGLPFMDVDPKEREVRKKSKSAQELAVICEEVFDKKEGVNR
;
A
#
# COMPACT_ATOMS: atom_id res chain seq x y z
N MET A 1 3.48 -1.62 -8.74
CA MET A 1 2.11 -1.03 -8.71
C MET A 1 1.71 -0.64 -7.29
N ILE A 2 0.90 0.40 -7.13
CA ILE A 2 0.48 0.94 -5.84
C ILE A 2 -1.04 0.99 -5.77
N PHE A 3 -1.65 0.18 -4.95
CA PHE A 3 -3.08 0.24 -4.65
C PHE A 3 -3.34 1.25 -3.53
N TYR A 4 -4.26 2.20 -3.76
CA TYR A 4 -4.56 3.19 -2.74
C TYR A 4 -6.05 3.40 -2.50
N PHE A 5 -6.37 3.72 -1.25
CA PHE A 5 -7.68 4.24 -0.84
C PHE A 5 -7.50 5.56 -0.10
N SER A 6 -8.33 6.56 -0.41
CA SER A 6 -8.26 7.87 0.25
C SER A 6 -9.66 8.46 0.41
N GLY A 7 -10.02 8.87 1.62
CA GLY A 7 -11.26 9.59 1.89
C GLY A 7 -11.10 11.11 1.75
N THR A 8 -10.10 11.70 2.40
CA THR A 8 -9.93 13.16 2.55
C THR A 8 -8.78 13.76 1.74
N GLY A 9 -8.02 12.95 1.03
CA GLY A 9 -6.91 13.39 0.18
C GLY A 9 -5.51 13.18 0.74
N ASN A 10 -5.32 13.09 2.07
CA ASN A 10 -4.01 12.89 2.69
C ASN A 10 -3.30 11.65 2.14
N THR A 11 -3.99 10.52 2.11
CA THR A 11 -3.46 9.26 1.59
C THR A 11 -3.17 9.32 0.09
N LYS A 12 -4.05 9.96 -0.70
CA LYS A 12 -3.83 10.16 -2.15
C LYS A 12 -2.56 10.98 -2.40
N TRP A 13 -2.31 12.01 -1.58
CA TRP A 13 -1.08 12.81 -1.67
C TRP A 13 0.17 11.96 -1.43
N ALA A 14 0.16 11.10 -0.40
CA ALA A 14 1.29 10.21 -0.10
C ALA A 14 1.49 9.18 -1.22
N ALA A 15 0.42 8.53 -1.68
CA ALA A 15 0.44 7.54 -2.74
C ALA A 15 0.96 8.12 -4.07
N ALA A 16 0.56 9.34 -4.44
CA ALA A 16 1.04 10.00 -5.66
C ALA A 16 2.54 10.31 -5.61
N ARG A 17 3.07 10.69 -4.44
CA ARG A 17 4.51 10.91 -4.27
C ARG A 17 5.31 9.63 -4.32
N LEU A 18 4.81 8.55 -3.73
CA LEU A 18 5.41 7.22 -3.85
C LEU A 18 5.44 6.76 -5.30
N ALA A 19 4.32 6.86 -6.02
CA ALA A 19 4.24 6.48 -7.42
C ALA A 19 5.23 7.25 -8.29
N ALA A 20 5.37 8.56 -8.06
CA ALA A 20 6.35 9.39 -8.77
C ALA A 20 7.81 8.99 -8.45
N ALA A 21 8.10 8.65 -7.20
CA ALA A 21 9.46 8.27 -6.76
C ALA A 21 9.86 6.86 -7.23
N THR A 22 8.91 5.95 -7.33
CA THR A 22 9.16 4.54 -7.70
C THR A 22 8.88 4.23 -9.16
N HIS A 23 8.29 5.19 -9.91
CA HIS A 23 7.84 5.02 -11.29
C HIS A 23 6.81 3.90 -11.48
N GLU A 24 5.96 3.69 -10.47
CA GLU A 24 4.96 2.64 -10.48
C GLU A 24 3.54 3.18 -10.70
N ASP A 25 2.69 2.31 -11.27
CA ASP A 25 1.29 2.65 -11.54
C ASP A 25 0.51 2.86 -10.24
N LEU A 26 -0.29 3.91 -10.20
CA LEU A 26 -1.14 4.28 -9.07
C LEU A 26 -2.59 3.88 -9.33
N ILE A 27 -3.09 2.89 -8.60
CA ILE A 27 -4.39 2.24 -8.82
C ILE A 27 -5.35 2.56 -7.67
N PRO A 28 -6.45 3.29 -7.92
CA PRO A 28 -7.45 3.55 -6.90
C PRO A 28 -8.28 2.30 -6.59
N ILE A 29 -8.41 1.92 -5.32
CA ILE A 29 -9.19 0.75 -4.89
C ILE A 29 -10.71 0.97 -5.03
N ALA A 30 -11.19 2.18 -4.75
CA ALA A 30 -12.62 2.45 -4.62
C ALA A 30 -13.46 2.11 -5.88
N PRO A 31 -13.00 2.34 -7.12
CA PRO A 31 -13.75 1.95 -8.33
C PRO A 31 -14.01 0.45 -8.42
N TYR A 32 -13.04 -0.39 -8.08
CA TYR A 32 -13.17 -1.86 -8.12
C TYR A 32 -14.14 -2.42 -7.09
N MET A 33 -14.54 -1.62 -6.11
CA MET A 33 -15.45 -2.04 -5.02
C MET A 33 -16.86 -1.50 -5.19
N ARG A 34 -17.17 -0.83 -6.32
CA ARG A 34 -18.52 -0.37 -6.66
C ARG A 34 -19.26 -1.45 -7.42
N ALA A 35 -20.48 -1.74 -7.03
CA ALA A 35 -21.31 -2.76 -7.66
C ALA A 35 -21.79 -2.38 -9.09
N ASP A 36 -21.85 -1.09 -9.38
CA ASP A 36 -22.36 -0.49 -10.61
C ASP A 36 -21.27 -0.10 -11.63
N ASP A 37 -20.01 -0.28 -11.28
CA ASP A 37 -18.88 0.09 -12.14
C ASP A 37 -18.36 -1.12 -12.92
N SER A 38 -18.89 -1.31 -14.13
CA SER A 38 -18.45 -2.37 -15.03
C SER A 38 -17.08 -2.13 -15.69
N SER A 39 -16.52 -0.92 -15.57
CA SER A 39 -15.22 -0.57 -16.13
C SER A 39 -14.03 -1.03 -15.25
N HIS A 40 -14.31 -1.41 -14.00
CA HIS A 40 -13.31 -1.87 -13.03
C HIS A 40 -13.68 -3.26 -12.50
N ASN A 41 -13.22 -4.30 -13.21
CA ASN A 41 -13.53 -5.68 -12.84
C ASN A 41 -12.47 -6.27 -11.92
N ILE A 42 -12.79 -6.40 -10.61
CA ILE A 42 -11.87 -7.01 -9.63
C ILE A 42 -11.59 -8.51 -9.90
N ALA A 43 -12.36 -9.16 -10.74
CA ALA A 43 -12.13 -10.56 -11.11
C ALA A 43 -11.01 -10.72 -12.15
N GLU A 44 -10.68 -9.64 -12.86
CA GLU A 44 -9.52 -9.63 -13.77
C GLU A 44 -8.22 -9.53 -12.95
N PRO A 45 -7.19 -10.30 -13.30
CA PRO A 45 -5.94 -10.28 -12.57
C PRO A 45 -5.14 -9.01 -12.87
N PHE A 46 -4.54 -8.44 -11.82
CA PHE A 46 -3.47 -7.45 -11.94
C PHE A 46 -2.17 -8.15 -12.30
N ILE A 47 -1.41 -7.62 -13.22
CA ILE A 47 -0.14 -8.21 -13.66
C ILE A 47 1.02 -7.46 -13.02
N LEU A 48 1.72 -8.12 -12.11
CA LEU A 48 2.91 -7.60 -11.46
C LEU A 48 4.13 -7.85 -12.35
N LYS A 49 4.75 -6.79 -12.83
CA LYS A 49 5.93 -6.85 -13.69
C LYS A 49 7.15 -7.33 -12.91
N GLU A 50 8.15 -7.81 -13.63
CA GLU A 50 9.43 -8.15 -13.03
C GLU A 50 10.04 -6.93 -12.32
N ASN A 51 10.58 -7.15 -11.13
CA ASN A 51 11.16 -6.09 -10.27
C ASN A 51 10.18 -4.99 -9.79
N GLU A 52 8.92 -5.05 -10.14
CA GLU A 52 7.90 -4.13 -9.64
C GLU A 52 7.63 -4.38 -8.15
N ARG A 53 7.33 -3.31 -7.41
CA ARG A 53 6.92 -3.36 -6.00
C ARG A 53 5.41 -3.47 -5.90
N LEU A 54 4.92 -4.03 -4.80
CA LEU A 54 3.50 -4.08 -4.48
C LEU A 54 3.21 -3.19 -3.28
N GLY A 55 2.60 -2.05 -3.51
CA GLY A 55 2.28 -1.07 -2.47
C GLY A 55 0.81 -1.08 -2.07
N PHE A 56 0.53 -0.99 -0.76
CA PHE A 56 -0.79 -0.74 -0.20
C PHE A 56 -0.78 0.58 0.58
N VAL A 57 -1.52 1.59 0.11
CA VAL A 57 -1.52 2.93 0.71
C VAL A 57 -2.95 3.33 1.09
N PHE A 58 -3.22 3.48 2.40
CA PHE A 58 -4.58 3.70 2.91
C PHE A 58 -4.60 4.45 4.24
N PRO A 59 -5.73 5.10 4.60
CA PRO A 59 -5.90 5.71 5.91
C PRO A 59 -6.22 4.66 6.97
N VAL A 60 -5.85 4.92 8.21
CA VAL A 60 -6.27 4.09 9.36
C VAL A 60 -7.70 4.45 9.74
N HIS A 61 -8.58 3.46 9.87
CA HIS A 61 -9.94 3.61 10.34
C HIS A 61 -10.16 2.77 11.61
N GLY A 62 -10.39 3.43 12.75
CA GLY A 62 -10.60 2.75 14.03
C GLY A 62 -9.43 1.81 14.38
N TRP A 63 -8.19 2.30 14.23
CA TRP A 63 -6.95 1.56 14.50
C TRP A 63 -6.76 0.26 13.71
N ARG A 64 -7.39 0.18 12.53
CA ARG A 64 -7.34 -1.00 11.63
C ARG A 64 -7.34 -0.57 10.16
N VAL A 65 -7.07 -1.53 9.31
CA VAL A 65 -7.25 -1.38 7.85
C VAL A 65 -8.73 -1.13 7.52
N PRO A 66 -9.07 -0.15 6.68
CA PRO A 66 -10.46 0.10 6.28
C PRO A 66 -11.12 -1.16 5.70
N ARG A 67 -12.40 -1.37 6.01
CA ARG A 67 -13.15 -2.53 5.53
C ARG A 67 -13.06 -2.70 4.01
N LEU A 68 -13.23 -1.61 3.27
CA LEU A 68 -13.15 -1.60 1.82
C LEU A 68 -11.79 -2.11 1.31
N VAL A 69 -10.69 -1.70 1.93
CA VAL A 69 -9.33 -2.14 1.57
C VAL A 69 -9.15 -3.64 1.85
N ARG A 70 -9.62 -4.12 3.01
CA ARG A 70 -9.56 -5.56 3.35
C ARG A 70 -10.36 -6.41 2.36
N GLU A 71 -11.57 -5.97 2.00
CA GLU A 71 -12.40 -6.68 1.02
C GLU A 71 -11.76 -6.69 -0.37
N PHE A 72 -11.14 -5.59 -0.77
CA PHE A 72 -10.39 -5.52 -2.02
C PHE A 72 -9.23 -6.52 -2.02
N ILE A 73 -8.36 -6.48 -0.99
CA ILE A 73 -7.21 -7.39 -0.89
C ILE A 73 -7.65 -8.86 -0.92
N ARG A 74 -8.75 -9.22 -0.24
CA ARG A 74 -9.26 -10.60 -0.25
C ARG A 74 -9.76 -11.05 -1.62
N LYS A 75 -10.30 -10.14 -2.43
CA LYS A 75 -10.94 -10.45 -3.72
C LYS A 75 -10.02 -10.30 -4.91
N MET A 76 -9.02 -9.41 -4.85
CA MET A 76 -8.14 -9.15 -5.96
C MET A 76 -7.36 -10.40 -6.35
N LYS A 77 -7.10 -10.53 -7.64
CA LYS A 77 -6.19 -11.51 -8.21
C LYS A 77 -4.95 -10.81 -8.70
N ILE A 78 -3.79 -11.35 -8.41
CA ILE A 78 -2.52 -10.83 -8.88
C ILE A 78 -1.68 -11.97 -9.44
N LEU A 79 -1.08 -11.76 -10.60
CA LEU A 79 -0.22 -12.71 -11.26
C LEU A 79 1.11 -12.05 -11.58
N ARG A 80 2.19 -12.81 -11.64
CA ARG A 80 3.48 -12.32 -12.13
C ARG A 80 3.45 -12.30 -13.66
N GLU A 81 4.02 -11.27 -14.26
CA GLU A 81 4.28 -11.26 -15.68
C GLU A 81 5.16 -12.46 -16.05
N THR A 82 4.68 -13.31 -16.97
CA THR A 82 5.49 -14.39 -17.52
C THR A 82 6.22 -13.82 -18.72
N SER A 83 7.54 -13.70 -18.64
CA SER A 83 8.34 -13.49 -19.83
C SER A 83 8.21 -14.72 -20.71
N ASP A 84 7.67 -14.56 -21.91
CA ASP A 84 7.77 -15.55 -22.98
C ASP A 84 9.27 -15.68 -23.41
N ALA A 85 10.01 -16.39 -22.61
CA ALA A 85 11.36 -16.81 -22.97
C ALA A 85 11.43 -18.32 -22.91
N THR A 86 11.22 -18.94 -24.07
CA THR A 86 11.83 -20.22 -24.41
C THR A 86 13.34 -20.13 -24.17
N THR A 87 13.77 -20.43 -22.97
CA THR A 87 15.15 -20.82 -22.70
C THR A 87 15.11 -21.82 -21.56
N GLU A 88 15.11 -23.09 -21.94
CA GLU A 88 15.40 -24.19 -21.05
C GLU A 88 16.76 -23.97 -20.39
N GLY A 89 16.78 -24.05 -19.06
CA GLY A 89 17.92 -24.41 -18.27
C GLY A 89 19.04 -23.38 -18.17
N LYS A 90 18.96 -22.60 -17.09
CA LYS A 90 20.08 -22.37 -16.16
C LYS A 90 19.56 -21.53 -14.98
N GLU A 91 19.28 -22.18 -13.88
CA GLU A 91 19.34 -21.53 -12.57
C GLU A 91 20.81 -21.12 -12.35
N THR A 92 21.16 -19.92 -12.75
CA THR A 92 22.39 -19.29 -12.29
C THR A 92 22.10 -18.58 -10.98
N GLU A 93 22.54 -19.16 -9.88
CA GLU A 93 22.70 -18.54 -8.57
C GLU A 93 23.71 -17.38 -8.62
N ALA A 94 23.46 -16.34 -9.40
CA ALA A 94 24.31 -15.17 -9.45
C ALA A 94 23.48 -13.97 -9.88
N ASP A 95 22.74 -13.46 -9.01
CA ASP A 95 22.40 -12.05 -8.76
C ASP A 95 21.20 -12.03 -7.80
N GLY A 96 21.28 -11.35 -6.66
CA GLY A 96 20.35 -11.26 -5.54
C GLY A 96 18.85 -11.27 -5.83
N PHE A 97 18.37 -12.26 -6.55
CA PHE A 97 16.97 -12.41 -6.93
C PHE A 97 16.13 -12.66 -5.67
N ARG A 98 15.35 -11.70 -5.29
CA ARG A 98 14.41 -11.87 -4.17
C ARG A 98 13.46 -13.02 -4.50
N LYS A 99 13.37 -13.95 -3.58
CA LYS A 99 12.52 -15.13 -3.69
C LYS A 99 11.03 -14.79 -3.87
N HIS A 100 10.63 -13.58 -3.49
CA HIS A 100 9.27 -13.03 -3.61
C HIS A 100 9.31 -11.53 -3.92
N PRO A 101 8.25 -10.97 -4.51
CA PRO A 101 8.14 -9.53 -4.76
C PRO A 101 8.20 -8.72 -3.46
N PHE A 102 8.78 -7.52 -3.52
CA PHE A 102 8.76 -6.59 -2.38
C PHE A 102 7.37 -6.02 -2.20
N ALA A 103 6.71 -6.37 -1.10
CA ALA A 103 5.42 -5.82 -0.71
C ALA A 103 5.57 -4.82 0.43
N TYR A 104 4.90 -3.68 0.37
CA TYR A 104 4.98 -2.66 1.41
C TYR A 104 3.65 -1.99 1.70
N CYS A 105 3.56 -1.35 2.86
CA CYS A 105 2.42 -0.57 3.28
C CYS A 105 2.84 0.83 3.71
N VAL A 106 2.06 1.84 3.32
CA VAL A 106 2.10 3.19 3.91
C VAL A 106 0.71 3.55 4.39
N CYS A 107 0.51 3.68 5.70
CA CYS A 107 -0.76 4.10 6.26
C CYS A 107 -0.71 5.54 6.77
N THR A 108 -1.82 6.27 6.64
CA THR A 108 -1.97 7.63 7.17
C THR A 108 -2.94 7.61 8.36
N ALA A 109 -2.57 8.27 9.45
CA ALA A 109 -3.36 8.34 10.68
C ALA A 109 -3.33 9.76 11.25
N GLY A 110 -4.29 10.10 12.10
CA GLY A 110 -4.30 11.37 12.85
C GLY A 110 -3.35 11.34 14.05
N ASP A 111 -3.21 10.17 14.68
CA ASP A 111 -2.42 9.96 15.90
C ASP A 111 -1.66 8.63 15.90
N SER A 112 -2.36 7.50 15.97
CA SER A 112 -1.78 6.17 16.08
C SER A 112 -2.42 5.18 15.10
N ILE A 113 -1.69 4.11 14.81
CA ILE A 113 -2.12 3.10 13.82
C ILE A 113 -2.72 1.84 14.46
N GLY A 114 -2.55 1.65 15.79
CA GLY A 114 -3.03 0.48 16.51
C GLY A 114 -2.58 -0.84 15.88
N LEU A 115 -3.52 -1.74 15.65
CA LEU A 115 -3.29 -3.08 15.06
C LEU A 115 -3.40 -3.08 13.52
N THR A 116 -3.10 -1.97 12.87
CA THR A 116 -3.31 -1.84 11.40
C THR A 116 -2.41 -2.77 10.60
N ILE A 117 -1.15 -2.92 10.98
CA ILE A 117 -0.19 -3.74 10.22
C ILE A 117 -0.47 -5.23 10.41
N GLU A 118 -0.74 -5.66 11.64
CA GLU A 118 -1.15 -7.04 11.92
C GLU A 118 -2.42 -7.41 11.16
N ASN A 119 -3.42 -6.52 11.17
CA ASN A 119 -4.67 -6.72 10.44
C ASN A 119 -4.48 -6.71 8.91
N LEU A 120 -3.50 -5.96 8.39
CA LEU A 120 -3.11 -6.03 6.97
C LEU A 120 -2.49 -7.38 6.64
N ASN A 121 -1.51 -7.83 7.42
CA ASN A 121 -0.80 -9.09 7.22
C ASN A 121 -1.77 -10.29 7.29
N ASP A 122 -2.68 -10.30 8.28
CA ASP A 122 -3.76 -11.29 8.36
C ASP A 122 -4.64 -11.30 7.10
N THR A 123 -4.87 -10.11 6.52
CA THR A 123 -5.69 -9.99 5.30
C THR A 123 -4.94 -10.48 4.06
N ILE A 124 -3.65 -10.17 3.94
CA ILE A 124 -2.75 -10.64 2.87
C ILE A 124 -2.64 -12.16 2.93
N ALA A 125 -2.42 -12.73 4.11
CA ALA A 125 -2.32 -14.18 4.32
C ALA A 125 -3.59 -14.96 3.93
N GLN A 126 -4.73 -14.31 3.78
CA GLN A 126 -5.98 -14.92 3.31
C GLN A 126 -6.15 -14.89 1.79
N ASN A 127 -5.28 -14.19 1.04
CA ASN A 127 -5.37 -14.10 -0.41
C ASN A 127 -4.48 -15.14 -1.09
N ALA A 128 -5.11 -16.12 -1.75
CA ALA A 128 -4.40 -17.22 -2.40
C ALA A 128 -3.44 -16.79 -3.52
N SER A 129 -3.75 -15.70 -4.27
CA SER A 129 -2.88 -15.22 -5.34
C SER A 129 -1.63 -14.51 -4.80
N LEU A 130 -1.73 -13.81 -3.68
CA LEU A 130 -0.56 -13.25 -2.99
C LEU A 130 0.32 -14.35 -2.40
N GLN A 131 -0.29 -15.35 -1.78
CA GLN A 131 0.45 -16.51 -1.27
C GLN A 131 1.19 -17.27 -2.38
N ALA A 132 0.57 -17.42 -3.55
CA ALA A 132 1.20 -18.05 -4.71
C ALA A 132 2.45 -17.29 -5.20
N LEU A 133 2.52 -15.96 -4.94
CA LEU A 133 3.68 -15.13 -5.19
C LEU A 133 4.70 -15.12 -4.03
N GLY A 134 4.45 -15.87 -2.97
CA GLY A 134 5.28 -15.88 -1.76
C GLY A 134 5.08 -14.66 -0.85
N ILE A 135 4.00 -13.88 -1.05
CA ILE A 135 3.67 -12.70 -0.24
C ILE A 135 2.67 -13.11 0.83
N THR A 136 3.13 -13.33 2.05
CA THR A 136 2.31 -13.66 3.23
C THR A 136 2.12 -12.49 4.18
N GLU A 137 3.00 -11.49 4.08
CA GLU A 137 3.01 -10.25 4.84
C GLU A 137 3.72 -9.13 4.05
N VAL A 138 3.69 -7.91 4.53
CA VAL A 138 4.48 -6.82 3.94
C VAL A 138 5.93 -6.90 4.40
N SER A 139 6.86 -6.70 3.46
CA SER A 139 8.32 -6.64 3.73
C SER A 139 8.72 -5.37 4.50
N ALA A 140 7.92 -4.30 4.37
CA ALA A 140 8.10 -3.04 5.08
C ALA A 140 6.77 -2.34 5.33
N SER A 141 6.64 -1.68 6.47
CA SER A 141 5.47 -0.91 6.84
C SER A 141 5.85 0.47 7.38
N TYR A 142 5.08 1.47 6.99
CA TYR A 142 5.29 2.87 7.34
C TYR A 142 3.99 3.53 7.75
N SER A 143 4.09 4.50 8.66
CA SER A 143 2.97 5.34 9.05
C SER A 143 3.32 6.82 8.90
N LEU A 144 2.33 7.61 8.47
CA LEU A 144 2.42 9.06 8.38
C LEU A 144 1.34 9.69 9.25
N ILE A 145 1.76 10.47 10.23
CA ILE A 145 0.82 11.21 11.08
C ILE A 145 0.41 12.50 10.38
N MET A 146 -0.81 12.48 9.86
CA MET A 146 -1.40 13.54 9.04
C MET A 146 -2.37 14.40 9.84
N PRO A 147 -2.72 15.61 9.37
CA PRO A 147 -3.76 16.41 10.00
C PRO A 147 -5.07 15.63 10.15
N GLU A 148 -5.69 15.78 11.29
CA GLU A 148 -7.00 15.19 11.55
C GLU A 148 -8.08 15.89 10.73
N SER A 149 -8.93 15.07 10.10
CA SER A 149 -10.09 15.54 9.33
C SER A 149 -11.40 14.96 9.88
N TYR A 150 -11.38 14.55 11.13
CA TYR A 150 -12.53 13.91 11.78
C TYR A 150 -13.51 14.96 12.26
N VAL A 151 -14.76 14.89 11.77
CA VAL A 151 -15.82 15.86 12.09
C VAL A 151 -17.07 15.19 12.70
N GLY A 152 -16.93 14.00 13.28
CA GLY A 152 -18.11 13.18 13.65
C GLY A 152 -18.24 12.80 15.12
N LEU A 153 -17.28 13.12 15.98
CA LEU A 153 -17.39 12.83 17.40
C LEU A 153 -17.40 14.10 18.25
N PRO A 154 -18.21 14.16 19.32
CA PRO A 154 -18.40 15.38 20.14
C PRO A 154 -17.13 15.92 20.80
N PHE A 155 -16.06 15.14 20.86
CA PHE A 155 -14.80 15.47 21.55
C PHE A 155 -13.58 15.47 20.60
N MET A 156 -13.79 15.27 19.31
CA MET A 156 -12.73 15.28 18.29
C MET A 156 -13.05 16.37 17.28
N ASP A 157 -12.16 17.33 17.18
CA ASP A 157 -12.22 18.43 16.23
C ASP A 157 -11.02 18.36 15.28
N VAL A 158 -11.09 19.11 14.19
CA VAL A 158 -9.96 19.26 13.28
C VAL A 158 -8.78 19.89 13.98
N ASP A 159 -7.58 19.54 13.55
CA ASP A 159 -6.36 20.13 14.10
C ASP A 159 -6.36 21.66 13.96
N PRO A 160 -5.96 22.42 15.00
CA PRO A 160 -5.68 23.84 14.87
C PRO A 160 -4.65 24.10 13.76
N LYS A 161 -4.75 25.25 13.09
CA LYS A 161 -3.95 25.58 11.91
C LYS A 161 -2.43 25.38 12.10
N GLU A 162 -1.91 25.74 13.25
CA GLU A 162 -0.48 25.55 13.57
C GLU A 162 -0.09 24.07 13.65
N ARG A 163 -0.95 23.24 14.24
CA ARG A 163 -0.73 21.79 14.32
C ARG A 163 -0.83 21.15 12.94
N GLU A 164 -1.80 21.58 12.12
CA GLU A 164 -1.97 21.14 10.74
C GLU A 164 -0.69 21.41 9.93
N VAL A 165 -0.17 22.63 9.95
CA VAL A 165 1.05 23.02 9.23
C VAL A 165 2.25 22.18 9.70
N ARG A 166 2.40 22.00 11.01
CA ARG A 166 3.49 21.18 11.59
C ARG A 166 3.39 19.71 11.15
N LYS A 167 2.20 19.10 11.25
CA LYS A 167 1.98 17.71 10.80
C LYS A 167 2.29 17.56 9.32
N LYS A 168 1.82 18.47 8.45
CA LYS A 168 2.10 18.45 7.01
C LYS A 168 3.59 18.55 6.70
N SER A 169 4.31 19.46 7.36
CA SER A 169 5.75 19.62 7.16
C SER A 169 6.52 18.37 7.57
N LYS A 170 6.20 17.81 8.76
CA LYS A 170 6.83 16.60 9.27
C LYS A 170 6.55 15.41 8.35
N SER A 171 5.29 15.20 7.98
CA SER A 171 4.91 14.09 7.09
C SER A 171 5.56 14.20 5.71
N ALA A 172 5.80 15.42 5.19
CA ALA A 172 6.50 15.61 3.93
C ALA A 172 7.97 15.17 4.00
N GLN A 173 8.64 15.46 5.11
CA GLN A 173 10.02 15.02 5.35
C GLN A 173 10.09 13.50 5.54
N GLU A 174 9.20 12.93 6.36
CA GLU A 174 9.13 11.48 6.57
C GLU A 174 8.83 10.74 5.27
N LEU A 175 7.89 11.25 4.45
CA LEU A 175 7.54 10.64 3.17
C LEU A 175 8.71 10.66 2.18
N ALA A 176 9.57 11.69 2.18
CA ALA A 176 10.75 11.70 1.34
C ALA A 176 11.69 10.52 1.67
N VAL A 177 11.94 10.29 2.95
CA VAL A 177 12.73 9.13 3.41
C VAL A 177 12.06 7.80 3.07
N ILE A 178 10.72 7.72 3.25
CA ILE A 178 9.95 6.53 2.88
C ILE A 178 10.08 6.23 1.38
N CYS A 179 10.01 7.25 0.53
CA CYS A 179 10.17 7.09 -0.92
C CYS A 179 11.53 6.49 -1.27
N GLU A 180 12.63 6.94 -0.65
CA GLU A 180 13.97 6.39 -0.84
C GLU A 180 14.04 4.92 -0.39
N GLU A 181 13.56 4.60 0.82
CA GLU A 181 13.58 3.23 1.35
C GLU A 181 12.72 2.26 0.55
N VAL A 182 11.56 2.72 0.06
CA VAL A 182 10.70 1.91 -0.83
C VAL A 182 11.36 1.74 -2.19
N PHE A 183 11.99 2.79 -2.74
CA PHE A 183 12.74 2.70 -3.99
C PHE A 183 13.85 1.64 -3.89
N ASP A 184 14.59 1.64 -2.79
CA ASP A 184 15.68 0.69 -2.51
C ASP A 184 15.17 -0.68 -2.04
N LYS A 185 13.85 -0.88 -1.93
CA LYS A 185 13.23 -2.12 -1.42
C LYS A 185 13.78 -2.54 -0.05
N LYS A 186 13.90 -1.60 0.87
CA LYS A 186 14.43 -1.83 2.22
C LYS A 186 13.46 -2.66 3.04
N GLU A 187 13.89 -3.85 3.45
CA GLU A 187 13.08 -4.79 4.25
C GLU A 187 13.23 -4.56 5.76
N GLY A 188 12.30 -5.14 6.53
CA GLY A 188 12.34 -5.15 7.99
C GLY A 188 12.02 -3.80 8.62
N VAL A 189 11.53 -2.82 7.84
CA VAL A 189 11.13 -1.51 8.39
C VAL A 189 9.70 -1.60 8.92
N ASN A 190 9.52 -1.17 10.18
CA ASN A 190 8.21 -1.05 10.83
C ASN A 190 8.19 0.26 11.65
N ARG A 191 7.62 1.35 11.09
CA ARG A 191 7.59 2.67 11.74
C ARG A 191 6.45 3.57 11.27
#